data_23295e845e7aa1ea0b6b6de6d09a958f
#
_entry.id   23295e845e7aa1ea0b6b6de6d09a958f
#
_cell.length_a   1.000
_cell.length_b   1.000
_cell.length_c   1.000
_cell.angle_alpha   90.00
_cell.angle_beta   90.00
_cell.angle_gamma   90.00
#
_symmetry.space_group_name_H-M   'P 1'
#
loop_
_entity.id
_entity.type
_entity.pdbx_description
1 polymer ?
#
loop_
_entity_poly.entity_id
_entity_poly.type
_entity_poly.pdbx_seq_one_letter_code
_entity_poly.pdbx_strand_id
1 'polypeptide(L)'
;MNQLLQEKRDAEQFLRLIAPKYMGVYILNRSTDRFRDVLAPEAFRAYAKVSEGSYSDAMRLYRDEYVSCDYREVIDQVLDYDYVYNVLASGNQVDVSYRKKDGTLIRLKISRYSDSDENLSVWVYTNEDSEDALYGELGEARYRIQFDDNEKPVEFIGSESLSKMLYGLTNEARIPFV
;
A
#
# COMPACT_ATOMS: atom_id res chain seq x y z
N MET A 1 19.61 -7.63 -20.79
CA MET A 1 18.31 -8.37 -20.62
C MET A 1 18.15 -9.04 -19.24
N ASN A 2 19.23 -9.47 -18.58
CA ASN A 2 19.15 -10.11 -17.24
C ASN A 2 18.87 -9.16 -16.06
N GLN A 3 19.39 -7.92 -16.07
CA GLN A 3 19.28 -7.00 -14.94
C GLN A 3 17.81 -6.55 -14.70
N LEU A 4 17.10 -6.18 -15.75
CA LEU A 4 15.68 -5.76 -15.66
C LEU A 4 14.77 -6.90 -15.16
N LEU A 5 15.07 -8.14 -15.55
CA LEU A 5 14.34 -9.32 -15.07
C LEU A 5 14.64 -9.61 -13.60
N GLN A 6 15.87 -9.35 -13.15
CA GLN A 6 16.25 -9.51 -11.76
C GLN A 6 15.57 -8.45 -10.90
N GLU A 7 15.65 -7.18 -11.28
CA GLU A 7 14.98 -6.06 -10.59
C GLU A 7 13.47 -6.29 -10.46
N LYS A 8 12.83 -6.82 -11.51
CA LYS A 8 11.42 -7.18 -11.46
C LYS A 8 11.13 -8.30 -10.45
N ARG A 9 11.96 -9.34 -10.42
CA ARG A 9 11.82 -10.45 -9.45
C ARG A 9 12.02 -9.99 -8.03
N ASP A 10 13.01 -9.13 -7.80
CA ASP A 10 13.32 -8.61 -6.47
C ASP A 10 12.18 -7.70 -5.97
N ALA A 11 11.60 -6.88 -6.85
CA ALA A 11 10.42 -6.08 -6.55
C ALA A 11 9.18 -6.96 -6.26
N GLU A 12 8.95 -8.02 -7.03
CA GLU A 12 7.86 -8.97 -6.79
C GLU A 12 8.06 -9.73 -5.47
N GLN A 13 9.29 -10.11 -5.14
CA GLN A 13 9.61 -10.78 -3.89
C GLN A 13 9.44 -9.85 -2.70
N PHE A 14 9.88 -8.59 -2.81
CA PHE A 14 9.67 -7.57 -1.81
C PHE A 14 8.17 -7.32 -1.58
N LEU A 15 7.39 -7.16 -2.65
CA LEU A 15 5.93 -7.01 -2.54
C LEU A 15 5.28 -8.19 -1.82
N ARG A 16 5.75 -9.42 -2.03
CA ARG A 16 5.23 -10.60 -1.31
C ARG A 16 5.54 -10.58 0.19
N LEU A 17 6.69 -10.04 0.57
CA LEU A 17 7.08 -9.94 1.99
C LEU A 17 6.22 -8.91 2.75
N ILE A 18 5.84 -7.81 2.08
CA ILE A 18 4.99 -6.77 2.67
C ILE A 18 3.49 -7.01 2.43
N ALA A 19 3.12 -7.94 1.53
CA ALA A 19 1.75 -8.24 1.15
C ALA A 19 0.80 -8.54 2.33
N PRO A 20 1.22 -9.22 3.42
CA PRO A 20 0.33 -9.44 4.56
C PRO A 20 -0.22 -8.16 5.19
N LYS A 21 0.53 -7.06 5.13
CA LYS A 21 0.12 -5.75 5.63
C LYS A 21 -0.82 -5.03 4.67
N TYR A 22 -0.61 -5.19 3.36
CA TYR A 22 -1.35 -4.47 2.33
C TYR A 22 -2.49 -5.30 1.79
N MET A 23 -3.70 -4.80 1.92
CA MET A 23 -4.89 -5.43 1.34
C MET A 23 -5.06 -5.13 -0.14
N GLY A 24 -4.54 -3.97 -0.60
CA GLY A 24 -4.59 -3.61 -2.00
C GLY A 24 -3.72 -2.39 -2.29
N VAL A 25 -3.12 -2.38 -3.48
CA VAL A 25 -2.36 -1.24 -4.02
C VAL A 25 -2.76 -1.06 -5.47
N TYR A 26 -3.27 0.12 -5.79
CA TYR A 26 -3.78 0.45 -7.11
C TYR A 26 -3.18 1.75 -7.61
N ILE A 27 -2.94 1.84 -8.91
CA ILE A 27 -2.63 3.09 -9.60
C ILE A 27 -3.86 3.46 -10.40
N LEU A 28 -4.48 4.57 -10.03
CA LEU A 28 -5.72 5.07 -10.61
C LEU A 28 -5.45 6.25 -11.53
N ASN A 29 -6.08 6.25 -12.70
CA ASN A 29 -6.19 7.41 -13.58
C ASN A 29 -7.59 8.01 -13.43
N ARG A 30 -7.67 9.21 -12.80
CA ARG A 30 -8.95 9.87 -12.51
C ARG A 30 -9.71 10.32 -13.76
N SER A 31 -9.00 10.69 -14.85
CA SER A 31 -9.64 11.21 -16.07
C SER A 31 -10.38 10.13 -16.86
N THR A 32 -9.97 8.88 -16.68
CA THR A 32 -10.57 7.72 -17.38
C THR A 32 -11.30 6.77 -16.45
N ASP A 33 -11.22 6.99 -15.13
CA ASP A 33 -11.70 6.07 -14.08
C ASP A 33 -11.16 4.64 -14.24
N ARG A 34 -9.96 4.52 -14.84
CA ARG A 34 -9.27 3.24 -15.04
C ARG A 34 -8.18 3.06 -14.01
N PHE A 35 -7.96 1.83 -13.63
CA PHE A 35 -6.93 1.49 -12.67
C PHE A 35 -6.08 0.30 -13.12
N ARG A 36 -4.88 0.24 -12.57
CA ARG A 36 -3.98 -0.89 -12.65
C ARG A 36 -3.73 -1.41 -11.23
N ASP A 37 -3.97 -2.68 -11.02
CA ASP A 37 -3.62 -3.33 -9.77
C ASP A 37 -2.10 -3.61 -9.71
N VAL A 38 -1.47 -3.19 -8.64
CA VAL A 38 -0.11 -3.58 -8.26
C VAL A 38 -0.20 -4.78 -7.31
N LEU A 39 -1.15 -4.70 -6.38
CA LEU A 39 -1.55 -5.76 -5.48
C LEU A 39 -3.08 -5.70 -5.33
N ALA A 40 -3.79 -6.80 -5.58
CA ALA A 40 -5.23 -6.85 -5.41
C ALA A 40 -5.67 -8.19 -4.82
N PRO A 41 -6.59 -8.17 -3.83
CA PRO A 41 -7.30 -9.36 -3.39
C PRO A 41 -8.12 -9.96 -4.53
N GLU A 42 -8.27 -11.28 -4.52
CA GLU A 42 -9.05 -11.98 -5.55
C GLU A 42 -10.52 -11.50 -5.59
N ALA A 43 -11.11 -11.23 -4.43
CA ALA A 43 -12.45 -10.68 -4.32
C ALA A 43 -12.59 -9.34 -5.07
N PHE A 44 -11.63 -8.42 -4.95
CA PHE A 44 -11.70 -7.14 -5.66
C PHE A 44 -11.52 -7.30 -7.16
N ARG A 45 -10.71 -8.26 -7.61
CA ARG A 45 -10.58 -8.57 -9.04
C ARG A 45 -11.88 -9.03 -9.68
N ALA A 46 -12.75 -9.70 -8.92
CA ALA A 46 -14.09 -10.07 -9.39
C ALA A 46 -14.94 -8.83 -9.68
N TYR A 47 -14.93 -7.82 -8.78
CA TYR A 47 -15.63 -6.54 -9.01
C TYR A 47 -15.05 -5.76 -10.19
N ALA A 48 -13.74 -5.74 -10.33
CA ALA A 48 -13.08 -5.10 -11.46
C ALA A 48 -13.52 -5.67 -12.81
N LYS A 49 -13.82 -6.96 -12.88
CA LYS A 49 -14.37 -7.60 -14.09
C LYS A 49 -15.82 -7.19 -14.34
N VAL A 50 -16.65 -7.18 -13.30
CA VAL A 50 -18.07 -6.80 -13.42
C VAL A 50 -18.23 -5.33 -13.78
N SER A 51 -17.38 -4.46 -13.26
CA SER A 51 -17.37 -3.02 -13.54
C SER A 51 -16.65 -2.62 -14.83
N GLU A 52 -16.29 -3.60 -15.68
CA GLU A 52 -15.57 -3.36 -16.93
C GLU A 52 -14.30 -2.51 -16.79
N GLY A 53 -13.67 -2.57 -15.59
CA GLY A 53 -12.46 -1.85 -15.25
C GLY A 53 -12.69 -0.40 -14.79
N SER A 54 -13.93 0.03 -14.54
CA SER A 54 -14.23 1.27 -13.82
C SER A 54 -13.88 1.09 -12.35
N TYR A 55 -13.01 1.96 -11.82
CA TYR A 55 -12.62 1.90 -10.41
C TYR A 55 -13.75 2.34 -9.49
N SER A 56 -14.42 3.43 -9.83
CA SER A 56 -15.52 3.95 -9.01
C SER A 56 -16.68 2.95 -8.90
N ASP A 57 -17.01 2.25 -9.99
CA ASP A 57 -18.07 1.23 -9.95
C ASP A 57 -17.64 0.00 -9.15
N ALA A 58 -16.40 -0.46 -9.30
CA ALA A 58 -15.85 -1.55 -8.49
C ALA A 58 -15.87 -1.21 -6.99
N MET A 59 -15.49 0.02 -6.64
CA MET A 59 -15.50 0.49 -5.25
C MET A 59 -16.89 0.68 -4.68
N ARG A 60 -17.88 1.10 -5.48
CA ARG A 60 -19.28 1.14 -5.02
C ARG A 60 -19.81 -0.25 -4.71
N LEU A 61 -19.53 -1.25 -5.54
CA LEU A 61 -19.88 -2.65 -5.26
C LEU A 61 -19.20 -3.15 -3.97
N TYR A 62 -17.90 -2.89 -3.83
CA TYR A 62 -17.16 -3.23 -2.61
C TYR A 62 -17.75 -2.54 -1.37
N ARG A 63 -18.05 -1.23 -1.46
CA ARG A 63 -18.68 -0.46 -0.38
C ARG A 63 -19.99 -1.11 0.08
N ASP A 64 -20.85 -1.43 -0.87
CA ASP A 64 -22.19 -1.94 -0.56
C ASP A 64 -22.14 -3.36 0.03
N GLU A 65 -21.18 -4.16 -0.36
CA GLU A 65 -21.03 -5.53 0.12
C GLU A 65 -20.25 -5.62 1.45
N TYR A 66 -19.13 -4.89 1.58
CA TYR A 66 -18.21 -5.09 2.71
C TYR A 66 -18.14 -3.95 3.71
N VAL A 67 -18.42 -2.71 3.32
CA VAL A 67 -18.23 -1.55 4.22
C VAL A 67 -19.43 -1.41 5.15
N SER A 68 -19.16 -1.23 6.46
CA SER A 68 -20.21 -0.92 7.45
C SER A 68 -20.94 0.37 7.06
N CYS A 69 -22.24 0.42 7.31
CA CYS A 69 -23.12 1.54 6.92
C CYS A 69 -22.61 2.89 7.45
N ASP A 70 -22.04 2.90 8.65
CA ASP A 70 -21.54 4.12 9.31
C ASP A 70 -20.31 4.74 8.63
N TYR A 71 -19.65 3.99 7.73
CA TYR A 71 -18.44 4.41 7.03
C TYR A 71 -18.60 4.55 5.52
N ARG A 72 -19.81 4.38 4.98
CA ARG A 72 -20.02 4.45 3.52
C ARG A 72 -19.73 5.84 2.97
N GLU A 73 -20.04 6.89 3.73
CA GLU A 73 -19.76 8.28 3.35
C GLU A 73 -18.25 8.53 3.16
N VAL A 74 -17.38 7.84 3.91
CA VAL A 74 -15.92 7.92 3.73
C VAL A 74 -15.52 7.42 2.34
N ILE A 75 -16.12 6.33 1.88
CA ILE A 75 -15.86 5.80 0.53
C ILE A 75 -16.42 6.74 -0.54
N ASP A 76 -17.63 7.27 -0.34
CA ASP A 76 -18.23 8.23 -1.29
C ASP A 76 -17.39 9.50 -1.41
N GLN A 77 -16.82 9.98 -0.29
CA GLN A 77 -15.93 11.14 -0.29
C GLN A 77 -14.65 10.92 -1.11
N VAL A 78 -14.01 9.74 -0.98
CA VAL A 78 -12.79 9.45 -1.75
C VAL A 78 -13.08 9.13 -3.22
N LEU A 79 -14.32 8.76 -3.56
CA LEU A 79 -14.76 8.60 -4.94
C LEU A 79 -15.14 9.94 -5.61
N ASP A 80 -15.22 11.02 -4.85
CA ASP A 80 -15.20 12.38 -5.38
C ASP A 80 -13.75 12.72 -5.80
N TYR A 81 -13.44 12.52 -7.07
CA TYR A 81 -12.09 12.74 -7.60
C TYR A 81 -11.66 14.20 -7.57
N ASP A 82 -12.58 15.15 -7.56
CA ASP A 82 -12.24 16.57 -7.42
C ASP A 82 -11.79 16.87 -5.99
N TYR A 83 -12.42 16.27 -4.98
CA TYR A 83 -11.95 16.34 -3.60
C TYR A 83 -10.52 15.76 -3.47
N VAL A 84 -10.31 14.55 -3.94
CA VAL A 84 -8.99 13.89 -3.88
C VAL A 84 -7.94 14.72 -4.61
N TYR A 85 -8.25 15.19 -5.81
CA TYR A 85 -7.34 16.03 -6.59
C TYR A 85 -6.93 17.30 -5.86
N ASN A 86 -7.88 18.03 -5.28
CA ASN A 86 -7.62 19.28 -4.56
C ASN A 86 -6.68 19.06 -3.36
N VAL A 87 -6.87 17.94 -2.62
CA VAL A 87 -5.97 17.56 -1.52
C VAL A 87 -4.57 17.28 -2.04
N LEU A 88 -4.45 16.47 -3.10
CA LEU A 88 -3.16 16.14 -3.69
C LEU A 88 -2.47 17.34 -4.34
N ALA A 89 -3.21 18.24 -4.97
CA ALA A 89 -2.68 19.45 -5.59
C ALA A 89 -2.05 20.41 -4.55
N SER A 90 -2.55 20.40 -3.32
CA SER A 90 -1.99 21.19 -2.21
C SER A 90 -0.72 20.56 -1.59
N GLY A 91 -0.22 19.46 -2.12
CA GLY A 91 0.95 18.73 -1.60
C GLY A 91 0.64 17.81 -0.42
N ASN A 92 -0.64 17.64 -0.07
CA ASN A 92 -1.08 16.74 0.98
C ASN A 92 -1.40 15.34 0.44
N GLN A 93 -1.66 14.40 1.36
CA GLN A 93 -2.19 13.07 1.06
C GLN A 93 -3.61 12.95 1.61
N VAL A 94 -4.44 12.14 0.97
CA VAL A 94 -5.68 11.69 1.59
C VAL A 94 -5.36 10.50 2.48
N ASP A 95 -5.82 10.54 3.72
CA ASP A 95 -5.60 9.48 4.72
C ASP A 95 -6.90 9.29 5.49
N VAL A 96 -7.61 8.21 5.22
CA VAL A 96 -8.91 7.90 5.81
C VAL A 96 -8.95 6.46 6.30
N SER A 97 -9.76 6.21 7.33
CA SER A 97 -9.99 4.87 7.84
C SER A 97 -11.49 4.54 7.84
N TYR A 98 -11.81 3.29 7.60
CA TYR A 98 -13.19 2.80 7.63
C TYR A 98 -13.24 1.36 8.16
N ARG A 99 -14.41 0.95 8.69
CA ARG A 99 -14.64 -0.42 9.13
C ARG A 99 -15.45 -1.21 8.10
N LYS A 100 -15.05 -2.45 7.90
CA LYS A 100 -15.86 -3.45 7.21
C LYS A 100 -16.97 -3.96 8.13
N LYS A 101 -17.96 -4.65 7.54
CA LYS A 101 -19.07 -5.29 8.28
C LYS A 101 -18.60 -6.37 9.26
N ASP A 102 -17.45 -7.00 8.98
CA ASP A 102 -16.80 -7.98 9.86
C ASP A 102 -16.00 -7.36 11.02
N GLY A 103 -15.98 -6.02 11.11
CA GLY A 103 -15.28 -5.25 12.13
C GLY A 103 -13.86 -4.83 11.73
N THR A 104 -13.26 -5.42 10.70
CA THR A 104 -11.89 -5.12 10.26
C THR A 104 -11.72 -3.63 9.96
N LEU A 105 -10.71 -3.01 10.56
CA LEU A 105 -10.34 -1.62 10.33
C LEU A 105 -9.39 -1.51 9.15
N ILE A 106 -9.78 -0.77 8.14
CA ILE A 106 -9.00 -0.51 6.92
C ILE A 106 -8.58 0.95 6.90
N ARG A 107 -7.32 1.20 6.60
CA ARG A 107 -6.79 2.52 6.30
C ARG A 107 -6.51 2.64 4.81
N LEU A 108 -6.97 3.71 4.21
CA LEU A 108 -6.70 4.07 2.82
C LEU A 108 -5.84 5.33 2.79
N LYS A 109 -4.67 5.21 2.16
CA LYS A 109 -3.81 6.35 1.83
C LYS A 109 -3.80 6.56 0.33
N ILE A 110 -4.00 7.83 -0.08
CA ILE A 110 -3.93 8.23 -1.48
C ILE A 110 -2.85 9.29 -1.63
N SER A 111 -1.95 9.08 -2.56
CA SER A 111 -0.85 9.99 -2.87
C SER A 111 -0.68 10.16 -4.38
N ARG A 112 0.06 11.20 -4.80
CA ARG A 112 0.44 11.33 -6.21
C ARG A 112 1.31 10.15 -6.63
N TYR A 113 1.11 9.68 -7.85
CA TYR A 113 1.99 8.67 -8.46
C TYR A 113 3.27 9.31 -9.00
N SER A 114 3.16 10.50 -9.60
CA SER A 114 4.25 11.24 -10.21
C SER A 114 3.93 12.74 -10.24
N ASP A 115 4.94 13.57 -10.18
CA ASP A 115 4.79 15.03 -10.36
C ASP A 115 4.50 15.42 -11.82
N SER A 116 4.78 14.53 -12.77
CA SER A 116 4.59 14.76 -14.21
C SER A 116 3.18 14.45 -14.72
N ASP A 117 2.37 13.68 -13.99
CA ASP A 117 0.99 13.33 -14.38
C ASP A 117 0.04 13.48 -13.18
N GLU A 118 -0.66 14.59 -13.16
CA GLU A 118 -1.63 14.93 -12.11
C GLU A 118 -2.89 14.04 -12.10
N ASN A 119 -3.13 13.28 -13.17
CA ASN A 119 -4.27 12.37 -13.24
C ASN A 119 -3.98 11.01 -12.60
N LEU A 120 -2.70 10.71 -12.31
CA LEU A 120 -2.31 9.46 -11.71
C LEU A 120 -2.13 9.58 -10.20
N SER A 121 -2.77 8.68 -9.47
CA SER A 121 -2.63 8.55 -8.02
C SER A 121 -2.42 7.11 -7.60
N VAL A 122 -1.74 6.93 -6.45
CA VAL A 122 -1.54 5.62 -5.81
C VAL A 122 -2.49 5.50 -4.64
N TRP A 123 -3.24 4.42 -4.61
CA TRP A 123 -4.21 4.08 -3.58
C TRP A 123 -3.73 2.84 -2.83
N VAL A 124 -3.46 3.00 -1.54
CA VAL A 124 -2.89 1.95 -0.69
C VAL A 124 -3.87 1.62 0.43
N TYR A 125 -4.32 0.38 0.46
CA TYR A 125 -5.20 -0.16 1.50
C TYR A 125 -4.41 -1.04 2.45
N THR A 126 -4.48 -0.75 3.75
CA THR A 126 -3.85 -1.53 4.82
C THR A 126 -4.88 -2.02 5.81
N ASN A 127 -4.66 -3.21 6.36
CA ASN A 127 -5.43 -3.72 7.50
C ASN A 127 -4.75 -3.24 8.78
N GLU A 128 -5.38 -2.31 9.52
CA GLU A 128 -4.83 -1.77 10.77
C GLU A 128 -4.89 -2.78 11.91
N ASP A 129 -5.88 -3.67 11.93
CA ASP A 129 -5.94 -4.72 12.96
C ASP A 129 -4.78 -5.71 12.84
N SER A 130 -4.22 -5.88 11.61
CA SER A 130 -3.03 -6.72 11.40
C SER A 130 -1.72 -6.00 11.77
N GLU A 131 -1.70 -4.68 11.76
CA GLU A 131 -0.54 -3.91 12.25
C GLU A 131 -0.33 -4.11 13.75
N ASP A 132 -1.38 -3.98 14.55
CA ASP A 132 -1.30 -4.17 16.00
C ASP A 132 -0.89 -5.60 16.36
N ALA A 133 -1.39 -6.61 15.65
CA ALA A 133 -0.97 -7.99 15.83
C ALA A 133 0.50 -8.22 15.47
N LEU A 134 0.96 -7.62 14.35
CA LEU A 134 2.36 -7.74 13.90
C LEU A 134 3.31 -6.95 14.82
N TYR A 135 2.93 -5.75 15.25
CA TYR A 135 3.73 -4.95 16.18
C TYR A 135 3.75 -5.56 17.59
N GLY A 136 2.67 -6.21 18.01
CA GLY A 136 2.61 -6.93 19.28
C GLY A 136 3.53 -8.16 19.34
N GLU A 137 3.68 -8.88 18.23
CA GLU A 137 4.57 -10.06 18.14
C GLU A 137 6.04 -9.70 17.79
N LEU A 138 6.25 -8.64 17.00
CA LEU A 138 7.58 -8.28 16.49
C LEU A 138 8.33 -7.28 17.38
N GLY A 139 7.67 -6.67 18.36
CA GLY A 139 8.26 -5.52 19.06
C GLY A 139 8.57 -4.41 18.04
N GLU A 140 9.31 -3.39 18.46
CA GLU A 140 9.71 -2.30 17.55
C GLU A 140 10.76 -2.78 16.53
N ALA A 141 10.30 -3.40 15.44
CA ALA A 141 11.18 -3.74 14.32
C ALA A 141 11.65 -2.45 13.63
N ARG A 142 12.87 -2.04 13.94
CA ARG A 142 13.49 -0.84 13.38
C ARG A 142 14.58 -1.21 12.41
N TYR A 143 14.75 -0.40 11.37
CA TYR A 143 15.89 -0.50 10.50
C TYR A 143 16.47 0.88 10.22
N ARG A 144 17.74 0.90 9.87
CA ARG A 144 18.46 2.09 9.41
C ARG A 144 19.33 1.70 8.20
N ILE A 145 19.32 2.55 7.19
CA ILE A 145 20.24 2.43 6.06
C ILE A 145 21.32 3.48 6.25
N GLN A 146 22.57 3.05 6.19
CA GLN A 146 23.71 3.96 6.21
C GLN A 146 24.14 4.24 4.78
N PHE A 147 24.41 5.51 4.48
CA PHE A 147 24.88 5.98 3.18
C PHE A 147 26.30 6.49 3.29
N ASP A 148 27.06 6.39 2.20
CA ASP A 148 28.38 7.05 2.06
C ASP A 148 28.22 8.53 1.69
N ASP A 149 29.37 9.23 1.55
CA ASP A 149 29.43 10.65 1.20
C ASP A 149 28.90 10.96 -0.22
N ASN A 150 28.63 9.94 -1.04
CA ASN A 150 28.05 10.04 -2.38
C ASN A 150 26.57 9.64 -2.42
N GLU A 151 25.92 9.56 -1.26
CA GLU A 151 24.52 9.14 -1.09
C GLU A 151 24.23 7.70 -1.57
N LYS A 152 25.25 6.85 -1.62
CA LYS A 152 25.06 5.42 -1.91
C LYS A 152 24.84 4.63 -0.63
N PRO A 153 23.87 3.72 -0.60
CA PRO A 153 23.66 2.88 0.57
C PRO A 153 24.83 1.90 0.72
N VAL A 154 25.43 1.89 1.92
CA VAL A 154 26.60 1.04 2.23
C VAL A 154 26.28 -0.06 3.24
N GLU A 155 25.32 0.16 4.13
CA GLU A 155 24.95 -0.82 5.15
C GLU A 155 23.48 -0.73 5.52
N PHE A 156 22.86 -1.89 5.71
CA PHE A 156 21.55 -2.03 6.30
C PHE A 156 21.72 -2.53 7.74
N ILE A 157 21.11 -1.84 8.70
CA ILE A 157 21.14 -2.19 10.11
C ILE A 157 19.71 -2.45 10.58
N GLY A 158 19.41 -3.69 10.90
CA GLY A 158 18.12 -4.12 11.43
C GLY A 158 18.16 -4.31 12.95
N SER A 159 17.09 -3.95 13.64
CA SER A 159 16.91 -4.25 15.07
C SER A 159 16.93 -5.77 15.30
N GLU A 160 17.14 -6.18 16.56
CA GLU A 160 17.10 -7.60 16.95
C GLU A 160 15.79 -8.29 16.52
N SER A 161 14.64 -7.64 16.72
CA SER A 161 13.33 -8.15 16.30
C SER A 161 13.24 -8.39 14.79
N LEU A 162 13.74 -7.44 14.00
CA LEU A 162 13.78 -7.58 12.55
C LEU A 162 14.77 -8.67 12.11
N SER A 163 15.93 -8.74 12.76
CA SER A 163 16.96 -9.74 12.50
C SER A 163 16.48 -11.15 12.80
N LYS A 164 15.76 -11.32 13.91
CA LYS A 164 15.17 -12.61 14.28
C LYS A 164 14.12 -13.06 13.28
N MET A 165 13.27 -12.13 12.81
CA MET A 165 12.22 -12.41 11.84
C MET A 165 12.78 -12.80 10.47
N LEU A 166 13.77 -12.06 9.95
CA LEU A 166 14.28 -12.24 8.60
C LEU A 166 15.33 -13.35 8.50
N TYR A 167 16.13 -13.55 9.55
CA TYR A 167 17.33 -14.37 9.50
C TYR A 167 17.43 -15.38 10.66
N GLY A 168 16.47 -15.38 11.59
CA GLY A 168 16.55 -16.22 12.79
C GLY A 168 17.67 -15.81 13.77
N LEU A 169 18.22 -14.60 13.65
CA LEU A 169 19.31 -14.11 14.46
C LEU A 169 18.80 -13.47 15.76
N THR A 170 19.56 -13.60 16.83
CA THR A 170 19.22 -13.04 18.15
C THR A 170 19.86 -11.67 18.43
N ASN A 171 20.60 -11.13 17.46
CA ASN A 171 21.29 -9.85 17.59
C ASN A 171 20.94 -8.92 16.42
N GLU A 172 21.28 -7.63 16.55
CA GLU A 172 21.18 -6.66 15.48
C GLU A 172 21.93 -7.16 14.21
N ALA A 173 21.25 -7.23 13.07
CA ALA A 173 21.88 -7.61 11.83
C ALA A 173 22.49 -6.40 11.14
N ARG A 174 23.73 -6.56 10.68
CA ARG A 174 24.44 -5.60 9.84
C ARG A 174 24.75 -6.26 8.51
N ILE A 175 24.19 -5.75 7.43
CA ILE A 175 24.31 -6.32 6.10
C ILE A 175 24.91 -5.23 5.19
N PRO A 176 26.17 -5.41 4.75
CA PRO A 176 26.77 -4.49 3.80
C PRO A 176 26.10 -4.63 2.44
N PHE A 177 25.89 -3.51 1.76
CA PHE A 177 25.54 -3.50 0.35
C PHE A 177 26.82 -3.71 -0.46
N VAL A 178 26.87 -4.77 -1.26
CA VAL A 178 28.00 -5.15 -2.12
C VAL A 178 27.82 -4.59 -3.52
#